data_c642aeab1ed59eacf74a74f4ef119899
#
_entry.id   c642aeab1ed59eacf74a74f4ef119899
#
_cell.length_a   1.000
_cell.length_b   1.000
_cell.length_c   1.000
_cell.angle_alpha   90.00
_cell.angle_beta   90.00
_cell.angle_gamma   90.00
#
_symmetry.space_group_name_H-M   'P 1'
#
loop_
_entity.id
_entity.type
_entity.pdbx_description
1 polymer ?
#
loop_
_entity_poly.entity_id
_entity_poly.type
_entity_poly.pdbx_seq_one_letter_code
_entity_poly.pdbx_strand_id
1 'polypeptide(L)'
;RLSHTTGHYWIVEGDISKCFDNIDHSILLKRLYHVGVKDRRVLQIVKAMLKAGIMDECTINEYGTPQGGIISPLLANAYLDIMDEWITKQWENKKTRHIYASPGNRRGALYKTSLIPGCLVRYADDFVIITDTRAHAEQWKAKLQIFLQNRLKLALSTEKTLITDVRRKHIKFLGYEFKMIPGNSKKGYITKTIPDRDRLRRKVDSIAESIKKIPRNYSREQFIGEINRINSQVRGIIQYYQCCTWVNLAMHKYSRRLQLIAKSRLKQYRGRMDTGKSNAKSSTYPPTAQAKDSLYKVPRYLRWLYCSCILQVGKRLTEKPV
;
A
#
# COMPACT_ATOMS: atom_id res chain seq x y z
N ARG A 1 4.42 12.03 -6.50
CA ARG A 1 5.48 13.00 -6.88
C ARG A 1 5.71 13.03 -8.39
N LEU A 2 5.80 11.88 -9.08
CA LEU A 2 6.08 11.84 -10.53
C LEU A 2 5.16 12.77 -11.33
N SER A 3 3.84 12.68 -11.15
CA SER A 3 2.89 13.49 -11.93
C SER A 3 3.11 15.01 -11.80
N HIS A 4 3.35 15.55 -10.59
CA HIS A 4 3.53 16.98 -10.45
C HIS A 4 4.92 17.48 -10.87
N THR A 5 5.93 16.61 -10.87
CA THR A 5 7.27 16.99 -11.32
C THR A 5 7.41 16.92 -12.84
N THR A 6 6.76 15.93 -13.47
CA THR A 6 6.82 15.71 -14.93
C THR A 6 5.73 16.44 -15.70
N GLY A 7 4.58 16.73 -15.07
CA GLY A 7 3.38 17.23 -15.75
C GLY A 7 2.58 16.14 -16.45
N HIS A 8 2.80 14.87 -16.08
CA HIS A 8 2.04 13.73 -16.60
C HIS A 8 0.83 13.47 -15.73
N TYR A 9 -0.35 13.57 -16.29
CA TYR A 9 -1.62 13.51 -15.54
C TYR A 9 -2.55 12.38 -15.97
N TRP A 10 -2.19 11.66 -17.03
CA TRP A 10 -2.95 10.50 -17.48
C TRP A 10 -2.35 9.23 -16.89
N ILE A 11 -3.19 8.42 -16.30
CA ILE A 11 -2.78 7.20 -15.61
C ILE A 11 -3.57 6.04 -16.19
N VAL A 12 -2.83 4.99 -16.59
CA VAL A 12 -3.39 3.69 -16.89
C VAL A 12 -3.30 2.86 -15.61
N GLU A 13 -4.45 2.57 -15.00
CA GLU A 13 -4.57 1.65 -13.88
C GLU A 13 -4.76 0.26 -14.47
N GLY A 14 -3.79 -0.64 -14.26
CA GLY A 14 -3.84 -1.99 -14.81
C GLY A 14 -4.04 -3.05 -13.75
N ASP A 15 -4.88 -4.04 -14.08
CA ASP A 15 -5.13 -5.22 -13.27
C ASP A 15 -4.92 -6.46 -14.14
N ILE A 16 -4.12 -7.41 -13.67
CA ILE A 16 -3.84 -8.66 -14.39
C ILE A 16 -4.79 -9.73 -13.88
N SER A 17 -5.62 -10.25 -14.79
CA SER A 17 -6.60 -11.28 -14.43
C SER A 17 -5.92 -12.55 -13.95
N LYS A 18 -6.24 -12.99 -12.72
CA LYS A 18 -5.74 -14.24 -12.12
C LYS A 18 -4.24 -14.41 -12.32
N CYS A 19 -3.45 -13.37 -11.97
CA CYS A 19 -2.02 -13.33 -12.22
C CYS A 19 -1.30 -14.57 -11.67
N PHE A 20 -1.56 -14.94 -10.42
CA PHE A 20 -0.93 -16.08 -9.75
C PHE A 20 -1.29 -17.44 -10.36
N ASP A 21 -2.52 -17.57 -10.86
CA ASP A 21 -3.03 -18.82 -11.43
C ASP A 21 -2.55 -19.08 -12.86
N ASN A 22 -2.11 -18.00 -13.55
CA ASN A 22 -1.74 -18.07 -14.97
C ASN A 22 -0.23 -17.92 -15.24
N ILE A 23 0.62 -18.05 -14.21
CA ILE A 23 2.08 -17.99 -14.38
C ILE A 23 2.56 -19.24 -15.14
N ASP A 24 3.14 -19.05 -16.32
CA ASP A 24 3.78 -20.13 -17.11
C ASP A 24 5.11 -20.54 -16.48
N HIS A 25 5.21 -21.79 -16.04
CA HIS A 25 6.38 -22.31 -15.35
C HIS A 25 7.66 -22.24 -16.20
N SER A 26 7.54 -22.47 -17.52
CA SER A 26 8.70 -22.45 -18.43
C SER A 26 9.27 -21.05 -18.60
N ILE A 27 8.39 -20.04 -18.72
CA ILE A 27 8.78 -18.63 -18.80
C ILE A 27 9.41 -18.19 -17.48
N LEU A 28 8.81 -18.57 -16.34
CA LEU A 28 9.33 -18.25 -15.00
C LEU A 28 10.73 -18.84 -14.79
N LEU A 29 10.93 -20.12 -15.06
CA LEU A 29 12.24 -20.77 -14.88
C LEU A 29 13.32 -20.14 -15.77
N LYS A 30 12.98 -19.79 -17.03
CA LYS A 30 13.89 -19.03 -17.91
C LYS A 30 14.22 -17.67 -17.31
N ARG A 31 13.24 -16.96 -16.73
CA ARG A 31 13.47 -15.65 -16.09
C ARG A 31 14.39 -15.79 -14.88
N LEU A 32 14.14 -16.75 -14.00
CA LEU A 32 15.00 -17.02 -12.85
C LEU A 32 16.44 -17.27 -13.28
N TYR A 33 16.66 -18.05 -14.32
CA TYR A 33 17.99 -18.27 -14.88
C TYR A 33 18.63 -16.98 -15.40
N HIS A 34 17.87 -16.11 -16.06
CA HIS A 34 18.36 -14.81 -16.56
C HIS A 34 18.71 -13.83 -15.43
N VAL A 35 17.94 -13.81 -14.34
CA VAL A 35 18.17 -12.95 -13.17
C VAL A 35 19.41 -13.39 -12.36
N GLY A 36 19.91 -14.62 -12.58
CA GLY A 36 21.16 -15.08 -11.97
C GLY A 36 21.06 -16.39 -11.19
N VAL A 37 19.91 -17.04 -11.11
CA VAL A 37 19.76 -18.36 -10.50
C VAL A 37 20.30 -19.41 -11.49
N LYS A 38 21.63 -19.63 -11.50
CA LYS A 38 22.31 -20.53 -12.46
C LYS A 38 22.36 -21.99 -12.02
N ASP A 39 22.15 -22.25 -10.73
CA ASP A 39 22.19 -23.62 -10.21
C ASP A 39 20.96 -24.41 -10.68
N ARG A 40 21.22 -25.45 -11.46
CA ARG A 40 20.18 -26.32 -12.02
C ARG A 40 19.43 -27.10 -10.94
N ARG A 41 20.07 -27.42 -9.81
CA ARG A 41 19.39 -28.10 -8.67
C ARG A 41 18.33 -27.21 -8.06
N VAL A 42 18.65 -25.92 -7.84
CA VAL A 42 17.69 -24.93 -7.34
C VAL A 42 16.50 -24.78 -8.30
N LEU A 43 16.77 -24.68 -9.61
CA LEU A 43 15.70 -24.58 -10.61
C LEU A 43 14.82 -25.84 -10.67
N GLN A 44 15.40 -27.03 -10.47
CA GLN A 44 14.65 -28.28 -10.37
C GLN A 44 13.76 -28.30 -9.12
N ILE A 45 14.25 -27.85 -7.97
CA ILE A 45 13.47 -27.73 -6.74
C ILE A 45 12.29 -26.76 -6.96
N VAL A 46 12.54 -25.57 -7.52
CA VAL A 46 11.47 -24.62 -7.83
C VAL A 46 10.44 -25.23 -8.79
N LYS A 47 10.90 -25.93 -9.83
CA LYS A 47 10.02 -26.63 -10.77
C LYS A 47 9.16 -27.69 -10.08
N ALA A 48 9.75 -28.46 -9.17
CA ALA A 48 9.02 -29.47 -8.39
C ALA A 48 7.97 -28.82 -7.47
N MET A 49 8.32 -27.72 -6.80
CA MET A 49 7.39 -26.96 -5.95
C MET A 49 6.22 -26.38 -6.76
N LEU A 50 6.46 -25.85 -7.96
CA LEU A 50 5.41 -25.34 -8.84
C LEU A 50 4.47 -26.46 -9.32
N LYS A 51 5.01 -27.66 -9.61
CA LYS A 51 4.21 -28.81 -10.06
C LYS A 51 3.43 -29.50 -8.95
N ALA A 52 3.89 -29.41 -7.71
CA ALA A 52 3.25 -30.02 -6.57
C ALA A 52 1.87 -29.42 -6.25
N GLY A 53 1.59 -28.19 -6.76
CA GLY A 53 0.29 -27.54 -6.57
C GLY A 53 -0.03 -27.21 -5.12
N ILE A 54 -1.32 -26.99 -4.86
CA ILE A 54 -1.92 -26.97 -3.52
C ILE A 54 -2.30 -28.39 -3.15
N MET A 55 -2.14 -28.80 -1.91
CA MET A 55 -2.32 -30.17 -1.41
C MET A 55 -3.64 -30.86 -1.79
N ASP A 56 -4.65 -30.13 -2.26
CA ASP A 56 -5.98 -30.68 -2.59
C ASP A 56 -6.22 -30.89 -4.10
N GLU A 57 -5.31 -30.46 -4.97
CA GLU A 57 -5.44 -30.64 -6.42
C GLU A 57 -4.39 -31.64 -6.93
N CYS A 58 -4.80 -32.91 -7.11
CA CYS A 58 -3.97 -33.97 -7.68
C CYS A 58 -3.65 -33.81 -9.16
N THR A 59 -3.77 -32.61 -9.75
CA THR A 59 -3.48 -32.36 -11.16
C THR A 59 -2.12 -31.72 -11.34
N ILE A 60 -1.34 -32.28 -12.27
CA ILE A 60 -0.04 -31.69 -12.68
C ILE A 60 -0.35 -30.41 -13.46
N ASN A 61 -0.21 -29.27 -12.78
CA ASN A 61 -0.42 -27.98 -13.42
C ASN A 61 0.87 -27.46 -14.08
N GLU A 62 0.78 -27.09 -15.34
CA GLU A 62 1.87 -26.38 -16.06
C GLU A 62 1.82 -24.86 -15.82
N TYR A 63 0.78 -24.39 -15.20
CA TYR A 63 0.49 -22.98 -14.92
C TYR A 63 0.20 -22.76 -13.44
N GLY A 64 0.47 -21.54 -12.99
CA GLY A 64 0.12 -21.05 -11.67
C GLY A 64 1.20 -21.28 -10.61
N THR A 65 1.02 -20.56 -9.51
CA THR A 65 1.83 -20.72 -8.29
C THR A 65 0.91 -21.05 -7.13
N PRO A 66 1.33 -21.93 -6.19
CA PRO A 66 0.50 -22.32 -5.05
C PRO A 66 0.04 -21.07 -4.28
N GLN A 67 -1.28 -20.86 -4.19
CA GLN A 67 -1.84 -19.76 -3.39
C GLN A 67 -1.53 -20.02 -1.91
N GLY A 68 -0.96 -19.01 -1.24
CA GLY A 68 -0.52 -19.13 0.16
C GLY A 68 0.89 -19.68 0.37
N GLY A 69 1.56 -20.12 -0.68
CA GLY A 69 2.99 -20.50 -0.61
C GLY A 69 3.89 -19.32 -0.28
N ILE A 70 4.81 -19.48 0.67
CA ILE A 70 5.73 -18.41 1.11
C ILE A 70 6.55 -17.85 -0.06
N ILE A 71 6.93 -18.71 -1.02
CA ILE A 71 7.75 -18.35 -2.19
C ILE A 71 6.92 -17.74 -3.34
N SER A 72 5.61 -17.97 -3.39
CA SER A 72 4.76 -17.56 -4.52
C SER A 72 4.82 -16.07 -4.84
N PRO A 73 4.79 -15.13 -3.86
CA PRO A 73 4.93 -13.70 -4.16
C PRO A 73 6.29 -13.34 -4.79
N LEU A 74 7.36 -14.01 -4.39
CA LEU A 74 8.69 -13.81 -4.95
C LEU A 74 8.76 -14.29 -6.40
N LEU A 75 8.20 -15.46 -6.69
CA LEU A 75 8.15 -16.02 -8.03
C LEU A 75 7.28 -15.18 -8.97
N ALA A 76 6.11 -14.72 -8.50
CA ALA A 76 5.24 -13.82 -9.25
C ALA A 76 5.95 -12.49 -9.57
N ASN A 77 6.69 -11.92 -8.60
CA ASN A 77 7.47 -10.72 -8.84
C ASN A 77 8.59 -10.94 -9.87
N ALA A 78 9.28 -12.08 -9.81
CA ALA A 78 10.30 -12.43 -10.80
C ALA A 78 9.70 -12.63 -12.21
N TYR A 79 8.48 -13.15 -12.29
CA TYR A 79 7.75 -13.30 -13.54
C TYR A 79 7.34 -11.96 -14.15
N LEU A 80 6.74 -11.10 -13.35
CA LEU A 80 6.28 -9.77 -13.77
C LEU A 80 7.43 -8.78 -14.02
N ASP A 81 8.62 -9.03 -13.51
CA ASP A 81 9.82 -8.24 -13.80
C ASP A 81 10.15 -8.20 -15.30
N ILE A 82 9.72 -9.20 -16.09
CA ILE A 82 9.80 -9.16 -17.55
C ILE A 82 9.00 -7.99 -18.12
N MET A 83 7.80 -7.73 -17.56
CA MET A 83 6.96 -6.59 -17.92
C MET A 83 7.61 -5.27 -17.49
N ASP A 84 8.13 -5.22 -16.26
CA ASP A 84 8.80 -4.02 -15.73
C ASP A 84 9.99 -3.63 -16.60
N GLU A 85 10.82 -4.58 -16.95
CA GLU A 85 11.98 -4.37 -17.82
C GLU A 85 11.57 -3.92 -19.22
N TRP A 86 10.49 -4.49 -19.77
CA TRP A 86 9.99 -4.08 -21.09
C TRP A 86 9.44 -2.65 -21.08
N ILE A 87 8.59 -2.29 -20.11
CA ILE A 87 8.01 -0.94 -20.00
C ILE A 87 9.11 0.10 -19.77
N THR A 88 10.01 -0.14 -18.82
CA THR A 88 11.06 0.82 -18.48
C THR A 88 12.04 1.05 -19.63
N LYS A 89 12.32 0.03 -20.45
CA LYS A 89 13.13 0.15 -21.67
C LYS A 89 12.48 1.01 -22.76
N GLN A 90 11.15 1.16 -22.77
CA GLN A 90 10.49 2.02 -23.76
C GLN A 90 10.73 3.51 -23.49
N TRP A 91 10.87 3.92 -22.20
CA TRP A 91 11.01 5.32 -21.80
C TRP A 91 12.05 5.54 -20.71
N GLU A 92 11.84 5.07 -19.48
CA GLU A 92 12.66 5.44 -18.31
C GLU A 92 14.12 5.04 -18.47
N ASN A 93 14.37 3.82 -18.96
CA ASN A 93 15.69 3.23 -19.18
C ASN A 93 16.07 3.15 -20.67
N LYS A 94 15.40 3.97 -21.52
CA LYS A 94 15.73 4.01 -22.94
C LYS A 94 17.20 4.36 -23.14
N LYS A 95 17.93 3.52 -23.82
CA LYS A 95 19.32 3.79 -24.22
C LYS A 95 19.32 4.95 -25.23
N THR A 96 20.14 5.94 -24.98
CA THR A 96 20.36 7.09 -25.87
C THR A 96 21.76 7.00 -26.47
N ARG A 97 21.90 7.51 -27.70
CA ARG A 97 23.20 7.55 -28.40
C ARG A 97 24.22 8.41 -27.65
N HIS A 98 23.74 9.52 -27.06
CA HIS A 98 24.56 10.42 -26.24
C HIS A 98 24.43 10.04 -24.76
N ILE A 99 25.54 10.12 -24.00
CA ILE A 99 25.58 9.93 -22.56
C ILE A 99 25.33 11.27 -21.90
N TYR A 100 24.20 11.41 -21.20
CA TYR A 100 23.82 12.62 -20.49
C TYR A 100 24.35 12.61 -19.06
N ALA A 101 24.86 13.75 -18.61
CA ALA A 101 25.39 13.93 -17.24
C ALA A 101 24.30 13.78 -16.16
N SER A 102 23.04 14.02 -16.48
CA SER A 102 21.93 13.86 -15.54
C SER A 102 20.72 13.14 -16.14
N PRO A 103 19.94 12.40 -15.33
CA PRO A 103 18.68 11.79 -15.77
C PRO A 103 17.65 12.82 -16.25
N GLY A 104 17.72 14.07 -15.74
CA GLY A 104 16.85 15.18 -16.17
C GLY A 104 17.13 15.59 -17.62
N ASN A 105 18.39 15.76 -17.98
CA ASN A 105 18.81 16.14 -19.33
C ASN A 105 18.47 15.04 -20.32
N ARG A 106 18.69 13.77 -19.95
CA ARG A 106 18.28 12.62 -20.77
C ARG A 106 16.78 12.62 -21.04
N ARG A 107 15.95 12.81 -20.01
CA ARG A 107 14.49 12.90 -20.18
C ARG A 107 14.10 14.08 -21.08
N GLY A 108 14.72 15.25 -20.88
CA GLY A 108 14.49 16.41 -21.74
C GLY A 108 14.76 16.13 -23.23
N ALA A 109 15.81 15.36 -23.53
CA ALA A 109 16.10 14.94 -24.90
C ALA A 109 15.07 13.92 -25.42
N LEU A 110 14.63 12.96 -24.61
CA LEU A 110 13.63 11.98 -24.99
C LEU A 110 12.25 12.62 -25.30
N TYR A 111 11.88 13.71 -24.62
CA TYR A 111 10.65 14.45 -24.93
C TYR A 111 10.65 15.12 -26.31
N LYS A 112 11.82 15.34 -26.91
CA LYS A 112 11.94 15.88 -28.27
C LYS A 112 11.85 14.81 -29.35
N THR A 113 11.65 13.56 -28.98
CA THR A 113 11.50 12.42 -29.90
C THR A 113 10.03 12.00 -30.00
N SER A 114 9.72 11.12 -30.96
CA SER A 114 8.38 10.49 -31.11
C SER A 114 8.08 9.38 -30.10
N LEU A 115 8.91 9.22 -29.07
CA LEU A 115 8.70 8.20 -28.05
C LEU A 115 7.56 8.57 -27.13
N ILE A 116 6.81 7.56 -26.71
CA ILE A 116 5.68 7.71 -25.81
C ILE A 116 6.19 7.73 -24.37
N PRO A 117 6.00 8.82 -23.62
CA PRO A 117 6.34 8.85 -22.21
C PRO A 117 5.56 7.82 -21.42
N GLY A 118 6.23 7.14 -20.48
CA GLY A 118 5.58 6.18 -19.60
C GLY A 118 6.44 5.87 -18.40
N CYS A 119 5.92 6.12 -17.20
CA CYS A 119 6.56 5.79 -15.93
C CYS A 119 5.75 4.70 -15.23
N LEU A 120 6.38 3.56 -14.97
CA LEU A 120 5.74 2.43 -14.29
C LEU A 120 5.88 2.54 -12.78
N VAL A 121 4.78 2.28 -12.08
CA VAL A 121 4.77 2.00 -10.64
C VAL A 121 3.99 0.72 -10.43
N ARG A 122 4.63 -0.33 -9.92
CA ARG A 122 4.01 -1.64 -9.67
C ARG A 122 4.23 -2.10 -8.22
N TYR A 123 3.23 -2.76 -7.70
CA TYR A 123 3.28 -3.48 -6.44
C TYR A 123 2.52 -4.81 -6.59
N ALA A 124 3.26 -5.92 -6.64
CA ALA A 124 2.75 -7.24 -7.01
C ALA A 124 2.06 -7.20 -8.39
N ASP A 125 0.79 -7.54 -8.46
CA ASP A 125 -0.06 -7.52 -9.65
C ASP A 125 -0.72 -6.15 -9.92
N ASP A 126 -0.84 -5.30 -8.89
CA ASP A 126 -1.33 -3.93 -9.03
C ASP A 126 -0.27 -3.03 -9.68
N PHE A 127 -0.59 -2.35 -10.77
CA PHE A 127 0.33 -1.40 -11.39
C PHE A 127 -0.36 -0.19 -12.01
N VAL A 128 0.41 0.88 -12.16
CA VAL A 128 -0.02 2.09 -12.87
C VAL A 128 1.08 2.56 -13.81
N ILE A 129 0.68 3.02 -15.01
CA ILE A 129 1.57 3.69 -15.96
C ILE A 129 1.14 5.15 -16.04
N ILE A 130 2.09 6.06 -15.76
CA ILE A 130 1.87 7.50 -15.76
C ILE A 130 2.38 8.06 -17.10
N THR A 131 1.52 8.75 -17.84
CA THR A 131 1.84 9.34 -19.15
C THR A 131 1.28 10.76 -19.28
N ASP A 132 1.59 11.44 -20.35
CA ASP A 132 1.29 12.86 -20.59
C ASP A 132 -0.08 13.10 -21.23
N THR A 133 -0.49 12.27 -22.21
CA THR A 133 -1.72 12.46 -23.00
C THR A 133 -2.65 11.25 -22.91
N ARG A 134 -3.93 11.47 -23.21
CA ARG A 134 -4.92 10.40 -23.30
C ARG A 134 -4.59 9.41 -24.43
N ALA A 135 -4.19 9.93 -25.58
CA ALA A 135 -3.82 9.10 -26.73
C ALA A 135 -2.64 8.17 -26.39
N HIS A 136 -1.63 8.68 -25.66
CA HIS A 136 -0.51 7.88 -25.19
C HIS A 136 -0.95 6.84 -24.14
N ALA A 137 -1.90 7.16 -23.27
CA ALA A 137 -2.46 6.19 -22.32
C ALA A 137 -3.20 5.04 -23.03
N GLU A 138 -3.98 5.35 -24.08
CA GLU A 138 -4.65 4.35 -24.92
C GLU A 138 -3.63 3.46 -25.67
N GLN A 139 -2.57 4.06 -26.21
CA GLN A 139 -1.48 3.31 -26.83
C GLN A 139 -0.74 2.41 -25.83
N TRP A 140 -0.47 2.89 -24.62
CA TRP A 140 0.12 2.07 -23.56
C TRP A 140 -0.76 0.88 -23.21
N LYS A 141 -2.07 1.09 -23.05
CA LYS A 141 -3.03 0.01 -22.78
C LYS A 141 -3.00 -1.05 -23.88
N ALA A 142 -3.06 -0.64 -25.15
CA ALA A 142 -3.03 -1.55 -26.29
C ALA A 142 -1.70 -2.34 -26.38
N LYS A 143 -0.56 -1.64 -26.29
CA LYS A 143 0.77 -2.28 -26.31
C LYS A 143 0.96 -3.27 -25.15
N LEU A 144 0.48 -2.90 -23.97
CA LEU A 144 0.58 -3.75 -22.80
C LEU A 144 -0.27 -5.02 -22.95
N GLN A 145 -1.48 -4.91 -23.47
CA GLN A 145 -2.35 -6.06 -23.70
C GLN A 145 -1.67 -7.08 -24.64
N ILE A 146 -1.14 -6.60 -25.76
CA ILE A 146 -0.41 -7.44 -26.72
C ILE A 146 0.84 -8.06 -26.07
N PHE A 147 1.59 -7.29 -25.30
CA PHE A 147 2.81 -7.77 -24.64
C PHE A 147 2.50 -8.86 -23.61
N LEU A 148 1.53 -8.63 -22.72
CA LEU A 148 1.13 -9.59 -21.69
C LEU A 148 0.68 -10.90 -22.32
N GLN A 149 -0.17 -10.85 -23.35
CA GLN A 149 -0.69 -12.02 -24.03
C GLN A 149 0.41 -12.81 -24.74
N ASN A 150 1.27 -12.15 -25.52
CA ASN A 150 2.26 -12.82 -26.36
C ASN A 150 3.50 -13.27 -25.60
N ARG A 151 3.95 -12.51 -24.59
CA ARG A 151 5.21 -12.76 -23.89
C ARG A 151 5.03 -13.44 -22.53
N LEU A 152 3.95 -13.13 -21.84
CA LEU A 152 3.70 -13.63 -20.48
C LEU A 152 2.47 -14.54 -20.42
N LYS A 153 1.76 -14.74 -21.52
CA LYS A 153 0.51 -15.53 -21.55
C LYS A 153 -0.52 -15.09 -20.47
N LEU A 154 -0.45 -13.80 -20.10
CA LEU A 154 -1.34 -13.19 -19.12
C LEU A 154 -2.39 -12.32 -19.83
N ALA A 155 -3.57 -12.22 -19.23
CA ALA A 155 -4.65 -11.38 -19.72
C ALA A 155 -4.79 -10.11 -18.86
N LEU A 156 -4.82 -8.96 -19.53
CA LEU A 156 -5.18 -7.70 -18.88
C LEU A 156 -6.70 -7.68 -18.63
N SER A 157 -7.14 -7.37 -17.42
CA SER A 157 -8.57 -7.20 -17.13
C SER A 157 -9.10 -5.96 -17.84
N THR A 158 -9.94 -6.14 -18.86
CA THR A 158 -10.52 -5.03 -19.63
C THR A 158 -11.47 -4.18 -18.80
N GLU A 159 -12.19 -4.79 -17.87
CA GLU A 159 -13.17 -4.12 -16.99
C GLU A 159 -12.49 -3.27 -15.91
N LYS A 160 -11.39 -3.76 -15.36
CA LYS A 160 -10.67 -3.09 -14.26
C LYS A 160 -9.55 -2.17 -14.75
N THR A 161 -9.11 -2.31 -16.01
CA THR A 161 -8.08 -1.45 -16.59
C THR A 161 -8.67 -0.14 -17.04
N LEU A 162 -8.44 0.90 -16.23
CA LEU A 162 -9.01 2.23 -16.42
C LEU A 162 -7.94 3.23 -16.89
N ILE A 163 -8.38 4.20 -17.70
CA ILE A 163 -7.56 5.37 -18.08
C ILE A 163 -8.17 6.58 -17.41
N THR A 164 -7.41 7.20 -16.50
CA THR A 164 -7.90 8.27 -15.64
C THR A 164 -7.05 9.55 -15.77
N ASP A 165 -7.70 10.71 -15.96
CA ASP A 165 -7.07 12.01 -15.76
C ASP A 165 -7.12 12.36 -14.26
N VAL A 166 -5.97 12.32 -13.58
CA VAL A 166 -5.89 12.56 -12.14
C VAL A 166 -6.15 14.00 -11.71
N ARG A 167 -6.27 14.94 -12.65
CA ARG A 167 -6.75 16.30 -12.38
C ARG A 167 -8.25 16.35 -12.16
N ARG A 168 -9.00 15.43 -12.79
CA ARG A 168 -10.47 15.36 -12.73
C ARG A 168 -10.96 14.31 -11.75
N LYS A 169 -10.41 13.09 -11.79
CA LYS A 169 -10.83 11.96 -10.96
C LYS A 169 -9.70 11.48 -10.05
N HIS A 170 -10.03 10.89 -8.90
CA HIS A 170 -9.09 10.13 -8.09
C HIS A 170 -8.79 8.79 -8.73
N ILE A 171 -7.57 8.33 -8.58
CA ILE A 171 -7.22 6.93 -8.78
C ILE A 171 -7.09 6.23 -7.42
N LYS A 172 -7.41 4.95 -7.38
CA LYS A 172 -7.23 4.11 -6.19
C LYS A 172 -6.05 3.18 -6.39
N PHE A 173 -5.02 3.32 -5.58
CA PHE A 173 -3.84 2.48 -5.65
C PHE A 173 -3.34 2.16 -4.23
N LEU A 174 -3.15 0.87 -3.93
CA LEU A 174 -2.67 0.39 -2.63
C LEU A 174 -3.45 0.94 -1.41
N GLY A 175 -4.76 1.10 -1.52
CA GLY A 175 -5.60 1.61 -0.43
C GLY A 175 -5.49 3.11 -0.18
N TYR A 176 -4.92 3.84 -1.13
CA TYR A 176 -4.89 5.30 -1.17
C TYR A 176 -5.67 5.82 -2.37
N GLU A 177 -6.19 7.03 -2.23
CA GLU A 177 -6.75 7.80 -3.34
C GLU A 177 -5.78 8.94 -3.69
N PHE A 178 -5.43 9.04 -4.96
CA PHE A 178 -4.54 10.08 -5.49
C PHE A 178 -5.30 11.00 -6.44
N LYS A 179 -5.10 12.30 -6.28
CA LYS A 179 -5.64 13.34 -7.17
C LYS A 179 -4.64 14.48 -7.31
N MET A 180 -4.64 15.12 -8.47
CA MET A 180 -3.95 16.38 -8.66
C MET A 180 -4.91 17.53 -8.37
N ILE A 181 -4.46 18.49 -7.56
CA ILE A 181 -5.20 19.72 -7.26
C ILE A 181 -4.36 20.93 -7.67
N PRO A 182 -4.98 22.05 -8.06
CA PRO A 182 -4.24 23.30 -8.29
C PRO A 182 -3.42 23.65 -7.05
N GLY A 183 -2.18 24.10 -7.27
CA GLY A 183 -1.28 24.43 -6.18
C GLY A 183 0.03 25.05 -6.66
N ASN A 184 0.80 25.57 -5.72
CA ASN A 184 2.06 26.28 -6.01
C ASN A 184 3.17 25.28 -6.38
N SER A 185 3.24 24.91 -7.65
CA SER A 185 4.33 24.13 -8.25
C SER A 185 4.64 24.65 -9.64
N LYS A 186 5.84 24.32 -10.18
CA LYS A 186 6.23 24.72 -11.55
C LYS A 186 5.22 24.34 -12.63
N LYS A 187 4.38 23.34 -12.39
CA LYS A 187 3.35 22.85 -13.33
C LYS A 187 1.92 23.24 -12.90
N GLY A 188 1.75 24.07 -11.86
CA GLY A 188 0.45 24.54 -11.38
C GLY A 188 -0.38 23.51 -10.63
N TYR A 189 0.11 22.29 -10.41
CA TYR A 189 -0.60 21.20 -9.74
C TYR A 189 0.28 20.54 -8.67
N ILE A 190 -0.34 20.13 -7.57
CA ILE A 190 0.26 19.32 -6.50
C ILE A 190 -0.51 18.01 -6.32
N THR A 191 0.19 16.97 -5.89
CA THR A 191 -0.44 15.67 -5.61
C THR A 191 -1.09 15.68 -4.24
N LYS A 192 -2.39 15.40 -4.19
CA LYS A 192 -3.15 15.13 -2.98
C LYS A 192 -3.30 13.63 -2.81
N THR A 193 -2.84 13.12 -1.67
CA THR A 193 -2.98 11.72 -1.28
C THR A 193 -3.87 11.63 -0.05
N ILE A 194 -4.93 10.85 -0.13
CA ILE A 194 -5.86 10.60 0.98
C ILE A 194 -6.07 9.09 1.16
N PRO A 195 -6.46 8.63 2.35
CA PRO A 195 -6.87 7.24 2.53
C PRO A 195 -8.04 6.88 1.63
N ASP A 196 -8.06 5.66 1.09
CA ASP A 196 -9.28 5.10 0.46
C ASP A 196 -10.39 5.10 1.49
N ARG A 197 -11.45 5.87 1.21
CA ARG A 197 -12.55 6.14 2.16
C ARG A 197 -13.30 4.88 2.54
N ASP A 198 -13.55 4.00 1.58
CA ASP A 198 -14.32 2.77 1.81
C ASP A 198 -13.51 1.76 2.61
N ARG A 199 -12.23 1.61 2.29
CA ARG A 199 -11.30 0.73 3.01
C ARG A 199 -11.07 1.22 4.45
N LEU A 200 -10.85 2.53 4.64
CA LEU A 200 -10.68 3.13 5.96
C LEU A 200 -11.95 2.97 6.79
N ARG A 201 -13.13 3.25 6.22
CA ARG A 201 -14.41 3.09 6.90
C ARG A 201 -14.62 1.67 7.40
N ARG A 202 -14.44 0.65 6.53
CA ARG A 202 -14.57 -0.77 6.91
C ARG A 202 -13.64 -1.15 8.06
N LYS A 203 -12.38 -0.70 8.03
CA LYS A 203 -11.42 -0.95 9.12
C LYS A 203 -11.86 -0.29 10.43
N VAL A 204 -12.33 0.95 10.38
CA VAL A 204 -12.83 1.67 11.57
C VAL A 204 -14.12 1.02 12.10
N ASP A 205 -15.02 0.59 11.23
CA ASP A 205 -16.23 -0.14 11.63
C ASP A 205 -15.89 -1.46 12.34
N SER A 206 -14.92 -2.21 11.83
CA SER A 206 -14.42 -3.43 12.47
C SER A 206 -13.87 -3.16 13.88
N ILE A 207 -13.10 -2.08 14.05
CA ILE A 207 -12.61 -1.65 15.37
C ILE A 207 -13.77 -1.24 16.28
N ALA A 208 -14.73 -0.49 15.78
CA ALA A 208 -15.91 -0.07 16.54
C ALA A 208 -16.70 -1.28 17.06
N GLU A 209 -16.88 -2.30 16.21
CA GLU A 209 -17.54 -3.54 16.62
C GLU A 209 -16.72 -4.33 17.64
N SER A 210 -15.39 -4.37 17.50
CA SER A 210 -14.53 -4.98 18.52
C SER A 210 -14.69 -4.31 19.88
N ILE A 211 -14.76 -2.97 19.94
CA ILE A 211 -14.99 -2.22 21.18
C ILE A 211 -16.37 -2.54 21.78
N LYS A 212 -17.41 -2.61 20.97
CA LYS A 212 -18.78 -2.93 21.42
C LYS A 212 -18.91 -4.34 21.94
N LYS A 213 -18.18 -5.29 21.39
CA LYS A 213 -18.20 -6.72 21.76
C LYS A 213 -17.43 -7.02 23.04
N ILE A 214 -16.72 -6.09 23.65
CA ILE A 214 -16.01 -6.30 24.92
C ILE A 214 -17.03 -6.75 25.99
N PRO A 215 -16.95 -7.99 26.54
CA PRO A 215 -17.87 -8.47 27.57
C PRO A 215 -17.72 -7.68 28.87
N ARG A 216 -18.80 -7.68 29.67
CA ARG A 216 -18.81 -6.98 30.97
C ARG A 216 -18.05 -7.72 32.08
N ASN A 217 -17.87 -9.02 31.92
CA ASN A 217 -17.32 -9.94 32.93
C ASN A 217 -15.86 -10.38 32.67
N TYR A 218 -15.15 -9.66 31.80
CA TYR A 218 -13.73 -9.95 31.58
C TYR A 218 -12.92 -9.81 32.88
N SER A 219 -11.96 -10.72 33.07
CA SER A 219 -10.89 -10.53 34.04
C SER A 219 -10.07 -9.31 33.64
N ARG A 220 -9.30 -8.76 34.60
CA ARG A 220 -8.40 -7.61 34.34
C ARG A 220 -7.42 -7.92 33.21
N GLU A 221 -6.84 -9.10 33.18
CA GLU A 221 -5.87 -9.51 32.16
C GLU A 221 -6.49 -9.65 30.78
N GLN A 222 -7.64 -10.31 30.68
CA GLN A 222 -8.40 -10.43 29.42
C GLN A 222 -8.78 -9.06 28.87
N PHE A 223 -9.23 -8.15 29.74
CA PHE A 223 -9.57 -6.79 29.36
C PHE A 223 -8.36 -6.02 28.84
N ILE A 224 -7.19 -6.11 29.51
CA ILE A 224 -5.94 -5.49 29.06
C ILE A 224 -5.50 -6.07 27.71
N GLY A 225 -5.56 -7.39 27.55
CA GLY A 225 -5.22 -8.06 26.30
C GLY A 225 -6.07 -7.55 25.13
N GLU A 226 -7.37 -7.44 25.32
CA GLU A 226 -8.29 -6.96 24.27
C GLU A 226 -8.07 -5.47 23.95
N ILE A 227 -7.84 -4.63 24.94
CA ILE A 227 -7.50 -3.21 24.72
C ILE A 227 -6.18 -3.08 23.96
N ASN A 228 -5.18 -3.89 24.27
CA ASN A 228 -3.90 -3.88 23.55
C ASN A 228 -4.08 -4.33 22.10
N ARG A 229 -4.92 -5.33 21.84
CA ARG A 229 -5.26 -5.77 20.49
C ARG A 229 -5.93 -4.65 19.68
N ILE A 230 -6.93 -3.97 20.26
CA ILE A 230 -7.62 -2.84 19.65
C ILE A 230 -6.64 -1.68 19.38
N ASN A 231 -5.79 -1.36 20.35
CA ASN A 231 -4.77 -0.32 20.21
C ASN A 231 -3.78 -0.64 19.08
N SER A 232 -3.39 -1.90 18.92
CA SER A 232 -2.50 -2.34 17.83
C SER A 232 -3.16 -2.15 16.46
N GLN A 233 -4.46 -2.44 16.34
CA GLN A 233 -5.22 -2.18 15.10
C GLN A 233 -5.29 -0.67 14.79
N VAL A 234 -5.56 0.17 15.78
CA VAL A 234 -5.58 1.64 15.61
C VAL A 234 -4.21 2.16 15.19
N ARG A 235 -3.13 1.70 15.86
CA ARG A 235 -1.75 2.07 15.49
C ARG A 235 -1.42 1.66 14.06
N GLY A 236 -1.80 0.45 13.65
CA GLY A 236 -1.60 -0.03 12.29
C GLY A 236 -2.26 0.85 11.23
N ILE A 237 -3.50 1.32 11.47
CA ILE A 237 -4.18 2.27 10.59
C ILE A 237 -3.42 3.60 10.52
N ILE A 238 -3.03 4.15 11.67
CA ILE A 238 -2.31 5.42 11.75
C ILE A 238 -0.98 5.33 11.00
N GLN A 239 -0.20 4.28 11.28
CA GLN A 239 1.10 4.06 10.67
C GLN A 239 1.00 3.85 9.16
N TYR A 240 -0.02 3.11 8.70
CA TYR A 240 -0.24 2.87 7.28
C TYR A 240 -0.55 4.17 6.52
N TYR A 241 -1.42 5.02 7.05
CA TYR A 241 -1.86 6.24 6.37
C TYR A 241 -1.08 7.52 6.73
N GLN A 242 0.02 7.42 7.50
CA GLN A 242 0.81 8.59 7.92
C GLN A 242 1.40 9.40 6.77
N CYS A 243 1.59 8.79 5.60
CA CYS A 243 2.12 9.44 4.41
C CYS A 243 1.08 10.23 3.60
N CYS A 244 -0.21 10.19 4.00
CA CYS A 244 -1.25 10.97 3.34
C CYS A 244 -1.06 12.48 3.55
N THR A 245 -1.35 13.27 2.52
CA THR A 245 -1.15 14.73 2.56
C THR A 245 -2.07 15.41 3.57
N TRP A 246 -3.34 14.98 3.69
CA TRP A 246 -4.35 15.57 4.58
C TRP A 246 -5.01 14.50 5.46
N VAL A 247 -4.18 13.69 6.05
CA VAL A 247 -4.62 12.58 6.91
C VAL A 247 -5.47 13.05 8.09
N ASN A 248 -5.22 14.28 8.60
CA ASN A 248 -5.94 14.86 9.73
C ASN A 248 -7.43 14.95 9.51
N LEU A 249 -7.84 15.52 8.37
CA LEU A 249 -9.25 15.70 8.04
C LEU A 249 -9.98 14.36 7.92
N ALA A 250 -9.30 13.37 7.31
CA ALA A 250 -9.85 12.02 7.18
C ALA A 250 -9.96 11.30 8.54
N MET A 251 -8.93 11.42 9.39
CA MET A 251 -8.84 10.68 10.65
C MET A 251 -9.64 11.32 11.79
N HIS A 252 -9.80 12.64 11.81
CA HIS A 252 -10.51 13.36 12.87
C HIS A 252 -11.93 12.86 13.10
N LYS A 253 -12.70 12.70 12.01
CA LYS A 253 -14.07 12.17 12.06
C LYS A 253 -14.13 10.77 12.70
N TYR A 254 -13.23 9.89 12.29
CA TYR A 254 -13.20 8.50 12.75
C TYR A 254 -12.68 8.39 14.18
N SER A 255 -11.69 9.20 14.54
CA SER A 255 -11.17 9.27 15.90
C SER A 255 -12.26 9.67 16.90
N ARG A 256 -13.03 10.74 16.61
CA ARG A 256 -14.14 11.17 17.46
C ARG A 256 -15.20 10.07 17.61
N ARG A 257 -15.54 9.38 16.53
CA ARG A 257 -16.50 8.26 16.57
C ARG A 257 -16.02 7.13 17.48
N LEU A 258 -14.78 6.68 17.32
CA LEU A 258 -14.21 5.63 18.16
C LEU A 258 -14.11 6.04 19.62
N GLN A 259 -13.77 7.29 19.91
CA GLN A 259 -13.76 7.82 21.28
C GLN A 259 -15.14 7.79 21.95
N LEU A 260 -16.19 8.18 21.23
CA LEU A 260 -17.55 8.16 21.78
C LEU A 260 -17.99 6.73 22.10
N ILE A 261 -17.74 5.78 21.19
CA ILE A 261 -18.03 4.36 21.40
C ILE A 261 -17.23 3.79 22.59
N ALA A 262 -15.94 4.09 22.64
CA ALA A 262 -15.08 3.65 23.74
C ALA A 262 -15.50 4.26 25.08
N LYS A 263 -15.79 5.56 25.15
CA LYS A 263 -16.31 6.21 26.35
C LYS A 263 -17.61 5.58 26.85
N SER A 264 -18.55 5.34 25.95
CA SER A 264 -19.82 4.70 26.29
C SER A 264 -19.61 3.28 26.81
N ARG A 265 -18.82 2.46 26.12
CA ARG A 265 -18.64 1.07 26.48
C ARG A 265 -17.75 0.87 27.71
N LEU A 266 -16.66 1.65 27.84
CA LEU A 266 -15.71 1.55 28.95
C LEU A 266 -16.17 2.28 30.22
N LYS A 267 -17.25 3.08 30.15
CA LYS A 267 -17.82 3.77 31.32
C LYS A 267 -18.16 2.80 32.45
N GLN A 268 -18.61 1.60 32.14
CA GLN A 268 -18.95 0.55 33.09
C GLN A 268 -17.73 -0.04 33.84
N TYR A 269 -16.51 0.13 33.32
CA TYR A 269 -15.28 -0.29 34.00
C TYR A 269 -14.65 0.82 34.88
N ARG A 270 -15.19 2.05 34.85
CA ARG A 270 -14.68 3.17 35.65
C ARG A 270 -14.82 2.97 37.14
N GLY A 271 -15.78 2.19 37.60
CA GLY A 271 -15.95 1.86 39.04
C GLY A 271 -14.82 1.00 39.63
N ARG A 272 -13.97 0.41 38.77
CA ARG A 272 -12.78 -0.37 39.15
C ARG A 272 -11.46 0.40 38.99
N MET A 273 -11.51 1.58 38.39
CA MET A 273 -10.35 2.47 38.27
C MET A 273 -10.56 3.61 39.27
N ASP A 274 -9.70 3.73 40.24
CA ASP A 274 -9.68 4.84 41.15
C ASP A 274 -9.87 6.15 40.40
N THR A 275 -10.97 6.84 40.71
CA THR A 275 -11.23 8.20 40.27
C THR A 275 -10.35 9.15 41.05
N GLY A 276 -9.03 8.98 41.01
CA GLY A 276 -8.11 10.01 41.42
C GLY A 276 -8.44 11.25 40.58
N LYS A 277 -9.13 12.22 41.16
CA LYS A 277 -9.23 13.57 40.68
C LYS A 277 -7.80 14.14 40.59
N SER A 278 -7.09 13.77 39.53
CA SER A 278 -5.93 14.54 39.15
C SER A 278 -6.47 15.77 38.43
N ASN A 279 -6.43 16.90 39.11
CA ASN A 279 -6.29 18.20 38.46
C ASN A 279 -5.09 18.08 37.54
N ALA A 280 -5.32 17.68 36.31
CA ALA A 280 -4.31 17.65 35.27
C ALA A 280 -4.04 19.09 34.82
N LYS A 281 -3.36 19.86 35.67
CA LYS A 281 -2.41 20.84 35.17
C LYS A 281 -1.47 20.06 34.28
N SER A 282 -1.29 20.52 33.07
CA SER A 282 -0.38 20.02 32.04
C SER A 282 0.94 19.49 32.63
N SER A 283 1.02 18.21 32.99
CA SER A 283 2.29 17.61 33.34
C SER A 283 2.99 17.20 32.04
N THR A 284 3.90 18.04 31.65
CA THR A 284 5.01 17.73 30.75
C THR A 284 5.86 16.64 31.38
N TYR A 285 5.54 15.37 31.14
CA TYR A 285 6.49 14.30 31.39
C TYR A 285 7.47 14.24 30.22
N PRO A 286 8.77 14.37 30.43
CA PRO A 286 9.76 14.15 29.39
C PRO A 286 9.75 12.67 28.99
N PRO A 287 9.66 12.33 27.72
CA PRO A 287 9.82 10.96 27.26
C PRO A 287 11.26 10.51 27.49
N THR A 288 11.46 9.25 27.89
CA THR A 288 12.78 8.61 27.93
C THR A 288 13.51 8.76 26.58
N ALA A 289 14.83 8.86 26.60
CA ALA A 289 15.64 9.22 25.41
C ALA A 289 15.34 8.40 24.15
N GLN A 290 15.01 7.11 24.28
CA GLN A 290 14.64 6.24 23.15
C GLN A 290 13.26 6.54 22.54
N ALA A 291 12.34 7.16 23.29
CA ALA A 291 11.02 7.56 22.80
C ALA A 291 11.06 8.95 22.13
N LYS A 292 12.10 9.76 22.33
CA LYS A 292 12.22 11.09 21.73
C LYS A 292 12.41 11.03 20.22
N ASP A 293 13.22 10.12 19.71
CA ASP A 293 13.52 10.05 18.27
C ASP A 293 12.34 9.55 17.41
N SER A 294 11.46 8.70 17.96
CA SER A 294 10.27 8.24 17.25
C SER A 294 9.10 9.23 17.30
N LEU A 295 9.00 10.05 18.36
CA LEU A 295 7.92 11.01 18.56
C LEU A 295 8.09 12.31 17.75
N TYR A 296 9.30 12.68 17.41
CA TYR A 296 9.55 13.87 16.58
C TYR A 296 9.11 13.73 15.12
N LYS A 297 9.00 12.50 14.60
CA LYS A 297 8.51 12.23 13.24
C LYS A 297 6.99 12.06 13.15
N VAL A 298 6.28 12.01 14.29
CA VAL A 298 4.81 11.90 14.30
C VAL A 298 4.20 13.30 14.28
N PRO A 299 3.48 13.69 13.22
CA PRO A 299 2.83 15.00 13.12
C PRO A 299 1.93 15.29 14.33
N ARG A 300 1.83 16.57 14.77
CA ARG A 300 1.09 17.01 15.99
C ARG A 300 -0.32 16.42 16.12
N TYR A 301 -1.00 16.18 15.06
CA TYR A 301 -2.36 15.64 14.97
C TYR A 301 -2.44 14.12 15.20
N LEU A 302 -1.40 13.38 14.89
CA LEU A 302 -1.31 11.96 15.24
C LEU A 302 -1.05 11.78 16.74
N ARG A 303 -0.44 12.78 17.42
CA ARG A 303 -0.36 12.81 18.89
C ARG A 303 -1.74 12.78 19.54
N TRP A 304 -2.74 13.37 18.91
CA TRP A 304 -4.11 13.38 19.43
C TRP A 304 -4.78 12.01 19.40
N LEU A 305 -4.52 11.19 18.39
CA LEU A 305 -4.95 9.79 18.34
C LEU A 305 -4.16 8.91 19.33
N TYR A 306 -2.88 9.22 19.57
CA TYR A 306 -2.07 8.60 20.63
C TYR A 306 -2.53 8.99 22.03
N CYS A 307 -3.09 10.17 22.21
CA CYS A 307 -3.68 10.64 23.45
C CYS A 307 -5.15 10.25 23.62
N SER A 308 -5.73 9.50 22.69
CA SER A 308 -7.12 9.04 22.81
C SER A 308 -7.28 8.07 23.98
N CYS A 309 -8.43 8.13 24.65
CA CYS A 309 -8.72 7.38 25.87
C CYS A 309 -8.40 5.87 25.82
N ILE A 310 -8.45 5.25 24.64
CA ILE A 310 -8.15 3.82 24.43
C ILE A 310 -6.67 3.56 24.72
N LEU A 311 -5.75 4.38 24.18
CA LEU A 311 -4.30 4.24 24.37
C LEU A 311 -3.87 4.55 25.81
N GLN A 312 -4.53 5.52 26.48
CA GLN A 312 -4.24 5.86 27.88
C GLN A 312 -4.75 4.81 28.87
N VAL A 313 -5.88 4.18 28.61
CA VAL A 313 -6.40 3.09 29.45
C VAL A 313 -5.42 1.91 29.47
N GLY A 314 -4.87 1.51 28.33
CA GLY A 314 -3.85 0.46 28.25
C GLY A 314 -2.60 0.80 29.07
N LYS A 315 -2.04 2.02 28.93
CA LYS A 315 -0.84 2.46 29.69
C LYS A 315 -1.06 2.51 31.20
N ARG A 316 -2.18 3.07 31.67
CA ARG A 316 -2.48 3.17 33.11
C ARG A 316 -2.69 1.82 33.78
N LEU A 317 -3.08 0.79 33.04
CA LEU A 317 -3.27 -0.56 33.58
C LEU A 317 -1.98 -1.40 33.58
N THR A 318 -0.99 -1.05 32.76
CA THR A 318 0.32 -1.74 32.69
C THR A 318 1.38 -1.13 33.60
N GLU A 319 1.20 0.13 34.04
CA GLU A 319 2.19 0.89 34.84
C GLU A 319 1.97 0.87 36.37
N LYS A 320 0.97 0.17 36.91
CA LYS A 320 0.85 -0.03 38.37
C LYS A 320 1.48 -1.37 38.78
N PRO A 321 2.54 -1.36 39.56
CA PRO A 321 3.02 -2.57 40.24
C PRO A 321 1.95 -3.10 41.21
N VAL A 322 2.00 -4.38 41.45
CA VAL A 322 1.20 -5.16 42.41
C VAL A 322 1.37 -4.59 43.78
#